data_71e8a3c1f2c3e63bd3f4cd354e67fbce
#
_entry.id   71e8a3c1f2c3e63bd3f4cd354e67fbce
#
_cell.length_a   1.000
_cell.length_b   1.000
_cell.length_c   1.000
_cell.angle_alpha   90.00
_cell.angle_beta   90.00
_cell.angle_gamma   90.00
#
_symmetry.space_group_name_H-M   'P 1'
#
loop_
_entity.id
_entity.type
_entity.pdbx_description
1 polymer ?
#
loop_
_entity_poly.entity_id
_entity_poly.type
_entity_poly.pdbx_seq_one_letter_code
_entity_poly.pdbx_strand_id
1 'polypeptide(L)'
;MLKYNATNDKELLNSLHQSVFGGVYPKDIGFVLYYGDIPIGIAQMVIDKKLSILQKVGILEEYRNKKFGDFFTRSLIWGLSQASKKVQISYENEYFKKFGFSAKNGIMIADSEKIVFPCECHK
;
A
#
# COMPACT_ATOMS: atom_id res chain seq x y z
N MET A 1 -15.42 -9.77 2.86
CA MET A 1 -15.31 -8.32 2.71
C MET A 1 -13.92 -7.84 3.08
N LEU A 2 -13.36 -6.96 2.26
CA LEU A 2 -12.03 -6.41 2.49
C LEU A 2 -12.12 -5.05 3.18
N LYS A 3 -11.27 -4.84 4.18
CA LYS A 3 -11.12 -3.53 4.82
C LYS A 3 -9.71 -3.42 5.35
N TYR A 4 -9.24 -2.18 5.56
CA TYR A 4 -7.93 -2.00 6.17
C TYR A 4 -7.98 -0.94 7.26
N ASN A 5 -7.10 -1.08 8.24
CA ASN A 5 -7.00 -0.18 9.38
C ASN A 5 -5.56 0.04 9.76
N ALA A 6 -5.29 1.21 10.31
CA ALA A 6 -4.02 1.46 10.98
C ALA A 6 -4.04 0.74 12.32
N THR A 7 -2.89 0.24 12.75
CA THR A 7 -2.78 -0.43 14.04
C THR A 7 -1.39 -0.25 14.63
N ASN A 8 -1.30 -0.30 15.96
CA ASN A 8 -0.04 -0.32 16.67
C ASN A 8 0.20 -1.65 17.39
N ASP A 9 -0.52 -2.69 16.98
CA ASP A 9 -0.36 -4.04 17.52
C ASP A 9 0.94 -4.63 17.02
N LYS A 10 1.98 -4.58 17.83
CA LYS A 10 3.32 -4.99 17.42
C LYS A 10 3.41 -6.47 17.08
N GLU A 11 2.71 -7.31 17.82
CA GLU A 11 2.75 -8.76 17.52
C GLU A 11 2.15 -9.04 16.17
N LEU A 12 1.01 -8.44 15.87
CA LEU A 12 0.36 -8.62 14.58
C LEU A 12 1.24 -8.09 13.44
N LEU A 13 1.79 -6.88 13.61
CA LEU A 13 2.62 -6.28 12.58
C LEU A 13 3.87 -7.11 12.32
N ASN A 14 4.52 -7.59 13.38
CA ASN A 14 5.71 -8.43 13.22
C ASN A 14 5.38 -9.76 12.54
N SER A 15 4.27 -10.37 12.93
CA SER A 15 3.86 -11.65 12.35
C SER A 15 3.60 -11.51 10.85
N LEU A 16 2.84 -10.49 10.46
CA LEU A 16 2.55 -10.26 9.05
C LEU A 16 3.81 -9.89 8.27
N HIS A 17 4.62 -9.01 8.83
CA HIS A 17 5.83 -8.57 8.15
C HIS A 17 6.79 -9.74 7.94
N GLN A 18 6.94 -10.59 8.95
CA GLN A 18 7.78 -11.77 8.83
C GLN A 18 7.30 -12.68 7.71
N SER A 19 5.99 -12.88 7.61
CA SER A 19 5.43 -13.78 6.60
C SER A 19 5.48 -13.21 5.18
N VAL A 20 5.33 -11.88 5.04
CA VAL A 20 5.23 -11.26 3.72
C VAL A 20 6.60 -10.82 3.21
N PHE A 21 7.41 -10.20 4.07
CA PHE A 21 8.68 -9.60 3.66
C PHE A 21 9.88 -10.22 4.33
N GLY A 22 9.70 -10.87 5.48
CA GLY A 22 10.79 -11.34 6.31
C GLY A 22 11.26 -10.25 7.27
N GLY A 23 11.67 -10.65 8.48
CA GLY A 23 12.18 -9.71 9.46
C GLY A 23 11.12 -9.01 10.27
N VAL A 24 11.58 -8.17 11.18
CA VAL A 24 10.74 -7.45 12.14
C VAL A 24 10.20 -6.17 11.49
N TYR A 25 8.95 -5.86 11.80
CA TYR A 25 8.36 -4.60 11.32
C TYR A 25 9.05 -3.43 12.00
N PRO A 26 9.59 -2.45 11.24
CA PRO A 26 10.50 -1.44 11.80
C PRO A 26 9.85 -0.22 12.43
N LYS A 27 8.50 -0.12 12.40
CA LYS A 27 7.82 1.08 12.88
C LYS A 27 6.81 0.74 13.96
N ASP A 28 6.25 1.80 14.59
CA ASP A 28 5.26 1.61 15.65
C ASP A 28 3.86 1.40 15.10
N ILE A 29 3.56 1.99 13.94
CA ILE A 29 2.24 1.92 13.33
C ILE A 29 2.36 1.35 11.95
N GLY A 30 1.43 0.44 11.59
CA GLY A 30 1.35 -0.11 10.26
C GLY A 30 -0.10 -0.20 9.83
N PHE A 31 -0.32 -0.57 8.58
CA PHE A 31 -1.66 -0.72 8.03
C PHE A 31 -1.87 -2.17 7.69
N VAL A 32 -3.01 -2.71 8.09
CA VAL A 32 -3.31 -4.13 7.94
C VAL A 32 -4.58 -4.29 7.12
N LEU A 33 -4.52 -5.15 6.12
CA LEU A 33 -5.68 -5.52 5.31
C LEU A 33 -6.31 -6.75 5.91
N TYR A 34 -7.64 -6.72 6.06
CA TYR A 34 -8.42 -7.83 6.59
C TYR A 34 -9.37 -8.38 5.55
N TYR A 35 -9.49 -9.70 5.52
CA TYR A 35 -10.54 -10.37 4.78
C TYR A 35 -11.50 -10.92 5.85
N GLY A 36 -12.63 -10.23 6.03
CA GLY A 36 -13.44 -10.49 7.22
C GLY A 36 -12.65 -10.10 8.46
N ASP A 37 -12.43 -11.06 9.34
CA ASP A 37 -11.65 -10.84 10.57
C ASP A 37 -10.22 -11.35 10.45
N ILE A 38 -9.82 -11.84 9.27
CA ILE A 38 -8.51 -12.46 9.08
C ILE A 38 -7.54 -11.43 8.52
N PRO A 39 -6.43 -11.14 9.23
CA PRO A 39 -5.42 -10.22 8.68
C PRO A 39 -4.64 -10.93 7.58
N ILE A 40 -4.61 -10.33 6.39
CA ILE A 40 -4.01 -10.98 5.23
C ILE A 40 -2.97 -10.12 4.52
N GLY A 41 -2.81 -8.86 4.90
CA GLY A 41 -1.85 -7.99 4.23
C GLY A 41 -1.33 -6.92 5.15
N ILE A 42 -0.23 -6.30 4.74
CA ILE A 42 0.44 -5.28 5.55
C ILE A 42 1.05 -4.21 4.64
N ALA A 43 1.01 -2.97 5.10
CA ALA A 43 1.64 -1.86 4.40
C ALA A 43 2.36 -0.96 5.38
N GLN A 44 3.45 -0.38 4.91
CA GLN A 44 4.25 0.58 5.66
C GLN A 44 4.26 1.88 4.89
N MET A 45 3.87 2.98 5.56
CA MET A 45 3.74 4.27 4.91
C MET A 45 4.21 5.38 5.83
N VAL A 46 4.64 6.49 5.22
CA VAL A 46 4.87 7.77 5.90
C VAL A 46 3.84 8.74 5.35
N ILE A 47 3.07 9.36 6.23
CA ILE A 47 2.01 10.29 5.82
C ILE A 47 2.39 11.70 6.24
N ASP A 48 2.42 12.61 5.28
CA ASP A 48 2.77 14.00 5.50
C ASP A 48 2.03 14.86 4.49
N LYS A 49 1.71 16.08 4.87
CA LYS A 49 0.91 16.97 4.01
C LYS A 49 1.57 17.27 2.67
N LYS A 50 2.87 17.35 2.64
CA LYS A 50 3.59 17.68 1.40
C LYS A 50 3.89 16.45 0.58
N LEU A 51 4.35 15.39 1.22
CA LEU A 51 4.77 14.19 0.52
C LEU A 51 4.52 12.98 1.41
N SER A 52 3.66 12.07 0.94
CA SER A 52 3.48 10.78 1.60
C SER A 52 4.22 9.72 0.82
N ILE A 53 4.68 8.69 1.52
CA ILE A 53 5.49 7.64 0.92
C ILE A 53 4.89 6.29 1.24
N LEU A 54 4.59 5.51 0.20
CA LEU A 54 4.23 4.10 0.36
C LEU A 54 5.53 3.32 0.26
N GLN A 55 5.97 2.75 1.38
CA GLN A 55 7.26 2.10 1.46
C GLN A 55 7.19 0.62 1.12
N LYS A 56 6.15 -0.06 1.60
CA LYS A 56 5.95 -1.49 1.36
C LYS A 56 4.46 -1.78 1.37
N VAL A 57 4.05 -2.73 0.55
CA VAL A 57 2.69 -3.27 0.58
C VAL A 57 2.76 -4.71 0.11
N GLY A 58 2.09 -5.61 0.81
CA GLY A 58 2.12 -7.01 0.44
C GLY A 58 1.00 -7.80 1.10
N ILE A 59 0.78 -8.99 0.54
CA ILE A 59 -0.30 -9.89 0.92
C ILE A 59 0.30 -11.24 1.25
N LEU A 60 -0.27 -11.94 2.24
CA LEU A 60 0.13 -13.31 2.55
C LEU A 60 -0.01 -14.18 1.29
N GLU A 61 0.93 -15.09 1.13
CA GLU A 61 1.04 -15.88 -0.09
C GLU A 61 -0.25 -16.61 -0.44
N GLU A 62 -0.94 -17.18 0.55
CA GLU A 62 -2.15 -17.95 0.29
C GLU A 62 -3.33 -17.10 -0.16
N TYR A 63 -3.21 -15.77 -0.07
CA TYR A 63 -4.28 -14.86 -0.52
C TYR A 63 -3.90 -14.10 -1.78
N ARG A 64 -2.76 -14.43 -2.39
CA ARG A 64 -2.33 -13.77 -3.63
C ARG A 64 -3.14 -14.31 -4.81
N ASN A 65 -3.07 -13.56 -5.93
CA ASN A 65 -3.74 -13.90 -7.19
C ASN A 65 -5.26 -13.84 -7.11
N LYS A 66 -5.79 -13.06 -6.16
CA LYS A 66 -7.23 -12.84 -6.00
C LYS A 66 -7.57 -11.35 -6.07
N LYS A 67 -6.62 -10.53 -6.54
CA LYS A 67 -6.79 -9.08 -6.67
C LYS A 67 -6.89 -8.35 -5.33
N PHE A 68 -6.62 -9.02 -4.23
CA PHE A 68 -6.62 -8.38 -2.91
C PHE A 68 -5.49 -7.34 -2.81
N GLY A 69 -4.32 -7.67 -3.39
CA GLY A 69 -3.20 -6.73 -3.39
C GLY A 69 -3.50 -5.48 -4.19
N ASP A 70 -4.19 -5.64 -5.32
CA ASP A 70 -4.59 -4.49 -6.12
C ASP A 70 -5.58 -3.61 -5.36
N PHE A 71 -6.58 -4.23 -4.72
CA PHE A 71 -7.53 -3.49 -3.90
C PHE A 71 -6.80 -2.70 -2.80
N PHE A 72 -5.90 -3.38 -2.08
CA PHE A 72 -5.18 -2.76 -0.97
C PHE A 72 -4.35 -1.58 -1.46
N THR A 73 -3.57 -1.81 -2.52
CA THR A 73 -2.68 -0.78 -3.06
C THR A 73 -3.47 0.42 -3.57
N ARG A 74 -4.55 0.19 -4.32
CA ARG A 74 -5.40 1.29 -4.80
C ARG A 74 -5.98 2.10 -3.66
N SER A 75 -6.47 1.41 -2.63
CA SER A 75 -7.07 2.08 -1.48
C SER A 75 -6.04 2.92 -0.72
N LEU A 76 -4.83 2.39 -0.55
CA LEU A 76 -3.77 3.12 0.13
C LEU A 76 -3.35 4.36 -0.67
N ILE A 77 -3.15 4.21 -1.97
CA ILE A 77 -2.76 5.34 -2.82
C ILE A 77 -3.85 6.41 -2.78
N TRP A 78 -5.12 5.99 -2.84
CA TRP A 78 -6.21 6.96 -2.75
C TRP A 78 -6.14 7.75 -1.45
N GLY A 79 -5.96 7.04 -0.32
CA GLY A 79 -5.85 7.70 0.97
C GLY A 79 -4.69 8.67 1.04
N LEU A 80 -3.53 8.27 0.52
CA LEU A 80 -2.36 9.13 0.50
C LEU A 80 -2.59 10.36 -0.37
N SER A 81 -3.27 10.19 -1.51
CA SER A 81 -3.54 11.32 -2.41
C SER A 81 -4.48 12.34 -1.78
N GLN A 82 -5.34 11.90 -0.86
CA GLN A 82 -6.23 12.83 -0.14
C GLN A 82 -5.49 13.56 0.98
N ALA A 83 -4.46 12.94 1.53
CA ALA A 83 -3.73 13.49 2.68
C ALA A 83 -2.58 14.40 2.28
N SER A 84 -2.04 14.26 1.06
CA SER A 84 -0.78 14.90 0.69
C SER A 84 -0.84 15.52 -0.69
N LYS A 85 0.07 16.45 -0.95
CA LYS A 85 0.18 17.08 -2.28
C LYS A 85 0.86 16.17 -3.28
N LYS A 86 1.78 15.32 -2.82
CA LYS A 86 2.49 14.37 -3.67
C LYS A 86 2.55 13.02 -2.99
N VAL A 87 2.60 11.96 -3.80
CA VAL A 87 2.73 10.58 -3.30
C VAL A 87 3.94 9.94 -3.96
N GLN A 88 4.76 9.30 -3.14
CA GLN A 88 5.94 8.59 -3.60
C GLN A 88 5.82 7.12 -3.25
N ILE A 89 6.28 6.27 -4.18
CA ILE A 89 6.42 4.84 -3.94
C ILE A 89 7.91 4.57 -3.81
N SER A 90 8.34 3.88 -2.78
CA SER A 90 9.77 3.69 -2.49
C SER A 90 10.50 2.76 -3.43
N TYR A 91 9.81 2.19 -4.40
CA TYR A 91 10.44 1.30 -5.37
C TYR A 91 9.81 1.54 -6.74
N GLU A 92 10.52 1.13 -7.78
CA GLU A 92 10.06 1.31 -9.15
C GLU A 92 9.33 0.05 -9.62
N ASN A 93 8.14 0.24 -10.19
CA ASN A 93 7.35 -0.87 -10.71
C ASN A 93 6.37 -0.34 -11.74
N GLU A 94 6.29 -1.00 -12.89
CA GLU A 94 5.39 -0.64 -13.99
C GLU A 94 3.94 -0.55 -13.53
N TYR A 95 3.56 -1.35 -12.55
CA TYR A 95 2.20 -1.37 -12.02
C TYR A 95 1.68 0.03 -11.70
N PHE A 96 2.54 0.90 -11.18
CA PHE A 96 2.10 2.21 -10.73
C PHE A 96 1.93 3.23 -11.86
N LYS A 97 2.45 2.91 -13.04
CA LYS A 97 2.33 3.86 -14.17
C LYS A 97 0.90 4.09 -14.59
N LYS A 98 0.04 3.09 -14.46
CA LYS A 98 -1.37 3.24 -14.85
C LYS A 98 -2.11 4.23 -13.96
N PHE A 99 -1.59 4.53 -12.79
CA PHE A 99 -2.19 5.52 -11.89
C PHE A 99 -1.63 6.93 -12.12
N GLY A 100 -0.68 7.08 -13.02
CA GLY A 100 -0.09 8.38 -13.30
C GLY A 100 1.26 8.63 -12.68
N PHE A 101 1.85 7.61 -12.03
CA PHE A 101 3.18 7.76 -11.45
C PHE A 101 4.26 7.68 -12.51
N SER A 102 5.33 8.45 -12.30
CA SER A 102 6.51 8.44 -13.16
C SER A 102 7.68 7.87 -12.39
N ALA A 103 8.50 7.08 -13.06
CA ALA A 103 9.71 6.52 -12.46
C ALA A 103 10.82 7.58 -12.46
N LYS A 104 11.56 7.65 -11.35
CA LYS A 104 12.68 8.58 -11.23
C LYS A 104 13.68 8.03 -10.21
N ASN A 105 14.86 7.62 -10.69
CA ASN A 105 15.94 7.16 -9.82
C ASN A 105 15.52 6.06 -8.84
N GLY A 106 14.78 5.07 -9.33
CA GLY A 106 14.41 3.91 -8.52
C GLY A 106 13.17 4.08 -7.68
N ILE A 107 12.49 5.21 -7.77
CA ILE A 107 11.21 5.43 -7.09
C ILE A 107 10.16 5.84 -8.10
N MET A 108 8.90 5.84 -7.64
CA MET A 108 7.78 6.35 -8.44
C MET A 108 7.20 7.56 -7.72
N ILE A 109 6.81 8.59 -8.48
CA ILE A 109 6.27 9.81 -7.87
C ILE A 109 5.14 10.38 -8.73
N ALA A 110 4.16 11.00 -8.07
CA ALA A 110 3.06 11.65 -8.76
C ALA A 110 2.51 12.80 -7.91
N ASP A 111 2.02 13.84 -8.57
CA ASP A 111 1.22 14.86 -7.89
C ASP A 111 -0.15 14.26 -7.58
N SER A 112 -0.63 14.46 -6.37
CA SER A 112 -1.87 13.82 -5.92
C SER A 112 -3.05 14.13 -6.84
N GLU A 113 -3.15 15.37 -7.31
CA GLU A 113 -4.28 15.76 -8.16
C GLU A 113 -4.24 15.11 -9.54
N LYS A 114 -3.10 14.52 -9.93
CA LYS A 114 -2.94 13.87 -11.22
C LYS A 114 -3.06 12.36 -11.15
N ILE A 115 -3.24 11.81 -9.94
CA ILE A 115 -3.37 10.38 -9.77
C ILE A 115 -4.77 9.95 -10.22
N VAL A 116 -4.83 8.87 -11.01
CA VAL A 116 -6.08 8.35 -11.54
C VAL A 116 -6.22 6.87 -11.14
N PHE A 117 -7.45 6.39 -11.12
CA PHE A 117 -7.74 5.01 -10.75
C PHE A 117 -8.56 4.36 -11.86
N PRO A 118 -7.89 3.90 -12.92
CA PRO A 118 -8.63 3.32 -14.04
C PRO A 118 -9.41 2.10 -13.60
N CYS A 119 -10.64 2.01 -14.12
CA CYS A 119 -11.50 0.87 -13.86
C CYS A 119 -11.09 -0.28 -14.78
N GLU A 120 -10.89 -1.46 -14.19
CA GLU A 120 -10.54 -2.64 -14.97
C GLU A 120 -11.60 -3.71 -14.93
N CYS A 121 -12.77 -3.36 -14.43
CA CYS A 121 -13.84 -4.33 -14.25
C CYS A 121 -14.87 -4.33 -15.37
N HIS A 122 -14.75 -3.44 -16.30
CA HIS A 122 -15.76 -3.22 -17.33
C HIS A 122 -15.62 -4.14 -18.53
N LYS A 123 -14.71 -5.03 -18.46
CA LYS A 123 -14.48 -5.90 -19.61
C LYS A 123 -15.64 -6.75 -19.94
#